data_c9f1a39be044de5afa04baa9a534b0f9
#
_entry.id   c9f1a39be044de5afa04baa9a534b0f9
#
_cell.length_a   1.000
_cell.length_b   1.000
_cell.length_c   1.000
_cell.angle_alpha   90.00
_cell.angle_beta   90.00
_cell.angle_gamma   90.00
#
_symmetry.space_group_name_H-M   'P 1'
#
loop_
_entity.id
_entity.type
_entity.pdbx_description
1 polymer ?
#
loop_
_entity_poly.entity_id
_entity_poly.type
_entity_poly.pdbx_seq_one_letter_code
_entity_poly.pdbx_strand_id
1 'polypeptide(L)'
;MIRNTRASGAAWKTALRMMLVFSAMMAAVMPAKAVEVYLFRGAGDFSFIADRLSFSQGMDDLRDEIRASGIHADVYRWENAVGALADIRRRKPRTVALLGHSMGALAAITTAAQLRREGVKVSYLGLIDIPGPVGTVPDGVMWAENFYSLFPVYGLLPVTHGQKAIVTNNYVFGQIHTTMDNSRKVHEAMLSAIWQIDDIDRGVREPVTLRAYALDRQQPAPAALETIAQAGTLNPVSSE
;
A
#
# COMPACT_ATOMS: atom_id res chain seq x y z
N MET A 1 -34.76 -24.91 61.74
CA MET A 1 -33.28 -25.01 61.69
C MET A 1 -32.82 -24.62 60.26
N ILE A 2 -32.39 -23.38 60.07
CA ILE A 2 -31.90 -22.89 58.74
C ILE A 2 -30.36 -22.98 58.81
N ARG A 3 -29.75 -23.84 57.98
CA ARG A 3 -28.29 -23.94 57.82
C ARG A 3 -27.83 -22.86 56.93
N ASN A 4 -27.18 -21.84 57.46
CA ASN A 4 -26.46 -20.84 56.74
C ASN A 4 -25.13 -21.40 56.21
N THR A 5 -25.05 -21.78 54.93
CA THR A 5 -23.79 -22.14 54.27
C THR A 5 -23.05 -20.89 53.91
N ARG A 6 -22.10 -20.44 54.72
CA ARG A 6 -21.12 -19.45 54.38
C ARG A 6 -20.23 -20.01 53.27
N ALA A 7 -20.46 -19.60 52.01
CA ALA A 7 -19.54 -19.87 50.93
C ALA A 7 -18.15 -19.28 51.31
N SER A 8 -17.12 -20.14 51.34
CA SER A 8 -15.80 -19.79 51.84
C SER A 8 -15.16 -18.72 50.99
N GLY A 9 -14.64 -17.66 51.61
CA GLY A 9 -13.93 -16.56 50.95
C GLY A 9 -12.68 -16.97 50.15
N ALA A 10 -12.30 -18.24 50.19
CA ALA A 10 -11.25 -18.83 49.38
C ALA A 10 -11.68 -19.05 47.90
N ALA A 11 -12.92 -19.52 47.65
CA ALA A 11 -13.43 -19.78 46.32
C ALA A 11 -13.56 -18.47 45.49
N TRP A 12 -14.03 -17.39 46.11
CA TRP A 12 -14.13 -16.06 45.50
C TRP A 12 -12.76 -15.51 45.11
N LYS A 13 -11.73 -15.60 45.98
CA LYS A 13 -10.36 -15.15 45.69
C LYS A 13 -9.73 -15.92 44.55
N THR A 14 -10.02 -17.22 44.43
CA THR A 14 -9.51 -18.06 43.33
C THR A 14 -10.22 -17.71 42.02
N ALA A 15 -11.52 -17.50 42.00
CA ALA A 15 -12.27 -17.08 40.83
C ALA A 15 -11.81 -15.69 40.31
N LEU A 16 -11.59 -14.74 41.24
CA LEU A 16 -11.08 -13.39 40.87
C LEU A 16 -9.67 -13.46 40.30
N ARG A 17 -8.79 -14.31 40.85
CA ARG A 17 -7.43 -14.51 40.32
C ARG A 17 -7.45 -15.16 38.91
N MET A 18 -8.29 -16.15 38.69
CA MET A 18 -8.46 -16.76 37.37
C MET A 18 -9.00 -15.76 36.34
N MET A 19 -9.96 -14.93 36.71
CA MET A 19 -10.51 -13.88 35.85
C MET A 19 -9.49 -12.82 35.50
N LEU A 20 -8.63 -12.40 36.44
CA LEU A 20 -7.53 -11.48 36.21
C LEU A 20 -6.43 -12.08 35.31
N VAL A 21 -6.09 -13.35 35.51
CA VAL A 21 -5.11 -14.05 34.64
C VAL A 21 -5.67 -14.25 33.25
N PHE A 22 -6.93 -14.58 33.09
CA PHE A 22 -7.59 -14.72 31.77
C PHE A 22 -7.71 -13.38 31.07
N SER A 23 -8.05 -12.28 31.76
CA SER A 23 -8.04 -10.92 31.23
C SER A 23 -6.63 -10.47 30.82
N ALA A 24 -5.61 -10.79 31.61
CA ALA A 24 -4.21 -10.48 31.29
C ALA A 24 -3.71 -11.29 30.06
N MET A 25 -4.10 -12.56 29.93
CA MET A 25 -3.80 -13.39 28.77
C MET A 25 -4.52 -12.90 27.50
N MET A 26 -5.77 -12.46 27.62
CA MET A 26 -6.51 -11.87 26.50
C MET A 26 -5.95 -10.49 26.10
N ALA A 27 -5.44 -9.69 27.04
CA ALA A 27 -4.77 -8.42 26.77
C ALA A 27 -3.37 -8.59 26.15
N ALA A 28 -2.72 -9.73 26.36
CA ALA A 28 -1.39 -10.02 25.80
C ALA A 28 -1.42 -10.48 24.34
N VAL A 29 -2.61 -10.85 23.79
CA VAL A 29 -2.81 -11.10 22.38
C VAL A 29 -3.22 -9.76 21.72
N MET A 30 -2.37 -8.75 21.82
CA MET A 30 -2.45 -7.64 20.88
C MET A 30 -2.11 -8.24 19.51
N PRO A 31 -3.01 -8.17 18.50
CA PRO A 31 -2.64 -8.59 17.16
C PRO A 31 -1.38 -7.82 16.78
N ALA A 32 -0.36 -8.53 16.32
CA ALA A 32 0.83 -7.88 15.78
C ALA A 32 0.37 -6.74 14.87
N LYS A 33 0.97 -5.55 15.02
CA LYS A 33 0.59 -4.38 14.22
C LYS A 33 0.52 -4.82 12.76
N ALA A 34 -0.66 -4.77 12.19
CA ALA A 34 -0.93 -5.07 10.80
C ALA A 34 -0.12 -4.15 9.86
N VAL A 35 -0.18 -4.40 8.57
CA VAL A 35 0.35 -3.47 7.56
C VAL A 35 -0.23 -2.06 7.78
N GLU A 36 0.60 -1.04 7.70
CA GLU A 36 0.16 0.36 7.66
C GLU A 36 0.36 0.91 6.25
N VAL A 37 -0.60 1.71 5.78
CA VAL A 37 -0.65 2.19 4.40
C VAL A 37 -0.44 3.70 4.37
N TYR A 38 0.47 4.16 3.52
CA TYR A 38 0.78 5.57 3.33
C TYR A 38 0.60 5.92 1.86
N LEU A 39 -0.31 6.86 1.60
CA LEU A 39 -0.71 7.23 0.24
C LEU A 39 -0.17 8.61 -0.09
N PHE A 40 0.19 8.83 -1.36
CA PHE A 40 0.73 10.10 -1.84
C PHE A 40 -0.11 10.61 -3.01
N ARG A 41 -0.66 11.82 -2.86
CA ARG A 41 -1.36 12.53 -3.94
C ARG A 41 -0.38 13.01 -5.00
N GLY A 42 -0.87 13.16 -6.23
CA GLY A 42 -0.12 13.74 -7.34
C GLY A 42 0.08 15.25 -7.24
N ALA A 43 0.77 15.82 -8.23
CA ALA A 43 0.87 17.26 -8.41
C ALA A 43 -0.48 17.87 -8.81
N GLY A 44 -0.65 19.19 -8.55
CA GLY A 44 -1.90 19.89 -8.89
C GLY A 44 -2.96 19.79 -7.80
N ASP A 45 -2.60 19.36 -6.61
CA ASP A 45 -3.48 19.42 -5.44
C ASP A 45 -3.60 20.88 -4.96
N PHE A 46 -4.63 21.56 -5.45
CA PHE A 46 -4.98 22.92 -5.05
C PHE A 46 -5.98 22.95 -3.88
N SER A 47 -5.98 21.93 -3.04
CA SER A 47 -6.89 21.79 -1.90
C SER A 47 -6.89 22.99 -0.95
N PHE A 48 -5.82 23.81 -0.97
CA PHE A 48 -5.77 25.09 -0.21
C PHE A 48 -6.67 26.20 -0.79
N ILE A 49 -7.13 26.08 -2.05
CA ILE A 49 -8.03 27.05 -2.69
C ILE A 49 -9.48 26.57 -2.64
N ALA A 50 -9.71 25.29 -2.90
CA ALA A 50 -11.04 24.67 -2.79
C ALA A 50 -10.87 23.14 -2.74
N ASP A 51 -11.51 22.49 -1.77
CA ASP A 51 -11.48 21.03 -1.57
C ASP A 51 -11.93 20.22 -2.81
N ARG A 52 -12.55 20.86 -3.79
CA ARG A 52 -13.08 20.25 -5.01
C ARG A 52 -12.16 20.37 -6.23
N LEU A 53 -10.99 21.00 -6.11
CA LEU A 53 -10.04 21.18 -7.22
C LEU A 53 -8.80 20.29 -7.10
N SER A 54 -8.82 19.28 -6.25
CA SER A 54 -7.75 18.30 -6.13
C SER A 54 -7.84 17.29 -7.26
N PHE A 55 -6.77 17.17 -8.05
CA PHE A 55 -6.66 16.20 -9.15
C PHE A 55 -6.37 14.78 -8.67
N SER A 56 -6.19 14.53 -7.39
CA SER A 56 -5.86 13.23 -6.82
C SER A 56 -6.78 12.88 -5.65
N GLN A 57 -8.05 13.26 -5.70
CA GLN A 57 -9.03 12.94 -4.65
C GLN A 57 -9.27 11.44 -4.47
N GLY A 58 -9.12 10.65 -5.53
CA GLY A 58 -9.23 9.20 -5.45
C GLY A 58 -8.27 8.56 -4.47
N MET A 59 -7.13 9.21 -4.16
CA MET A 59 -6.23 8.73 -3.10
C MET A 59 -6.84 8.89 -1.70
N ASP A 60 -7.71 9.90 -1.47
CA ASP A 60 -8.43 10.04 -0.22
C ASP A 60 -9.55 9.03 -0.09
N ASP A 61 -10.29 8.81 -1.19
CA ASP A 61 -11.34 7.80 -1.22
C ASP A 61 -10.75 6.40 -0.96
N LEU A 62 -9.62 6.08 -1.60
CA LEU A 62 -8.90 4.82 -1.37
C LEU A 62 -8.42 4.69 0.09
N ARG A 63 -7.92 5.77 0.71
CA ARG A 63 -7.58 5.79 2.14
C ARG A 63 -8.80 5.41 2.98
N ASP A 64 -9.95 6.01 2.70
CA ASP A 64 -11.16 5.79 3.49
C ASP A 64 -11.68 4.36 3.31
N GLU A 65 -11.60 3.80 2.12
CA GLU A 65 -11.89 2.39 1.85
C GLU A 65 -10.95 1.45 2.62
N ILE A 66 -9.64 1.74 2.64
CA ILE A 66 -8.65 0.98 3.42
C ILE A 66 -8.98 1.06 4.92
N ARG A 67 -9.27 2.24 5.43
CA ARG A 67 -9.65 2.44 6.84
C ARG A 67 -10.94 1.71 7.20
N ALA A 68 -11.91 1.68 6.30
CA ALA A 68 -13.16 0.94 6.50
C ALA A 68 -12.93 -0.58 6.66
N SER A 69 -11.82 -1.10 6.12
CA SER A 69 -11.39 -2.50 6.35
C SER A 69 -10.60 -2.72 7.65
N GLY A 70 -10.45 -1.69 8.48
CA GLY A 70 -9.74 -1.76 9.76
C GLY A 70 -8.22 -1.61 9.66
N ILE A 71 -7.68 -1.32 8.48
CA ILE A 71 -6.25 -1.10 8.24
C ILE A 71 -5.95 0.40 8.39
N HIS A 72 -4.85 0.73 9.07
CA HIS A 72 -4.42 2.11 9.19
C HIS A 72 -3.92 2.65 7.86
N ALA A 73 -4.42 3.83 7.45
CA ALA A 73 -4.01 4.50 6.23
C ALA A 73 -3.99 6.03 6.40
N ASP A 74 -2.97 6.70 5.88
CA ASP A 74 -2.87 8.16 5.86
C ASP A 74 -2.45 8.66 4.48
N VAL A 75 -3.00 9.84 4.09
CA VAL A 75 -2.67 10.51 2.82
C VAL A 75 -1.75 11.68 3.03
N TYR A 76 -0.77 11.82 2.18
CA TYR A 76 0.19 12.92 2.13
C TYR A 76 0.21 13.55 0.75
N ARG A 77 0.55 14.81 0.68
CA ARG A 77 0.93 15.44 -0.58
C ARG A 77 2.30 14.89 -1.01
N TRP A 78 2.53 14.78 -2.32
CA TRP A 78 3.80 14.24 -2.83
C TRP A 78 5.04 15.00 -2.32
N GLU A 79 4.93 16.33 -2.09
CA GLU A 79 6.01 17.15 -1.54
C GLU A 79 6.29 16.86 -0.06
N ASN A 80 5.34 16.24 0.65
CA ASN A 80 5.44 15.95 2.09
C ASN A 80 5.83 14.50 2.38
N ALA A 81 6.66 13.88 1.55
CA ALA A 81 7.19 12.54 1.81
C ALA A 81 7.97 12.47 3.14
N VAL A 82 8.58 13.59 3.56
CA VAL A 82 9.27 13.70 4.87
C VAL A 82 8.30 13.53 6.02
N GLY A 83 7.07 14.08 5.92
CA GLY A 83 6.02 13.89 6.92
C GLY A 83 5.61 12.43 7.04
N ALA A 84 5.40 11.73 5.91
CA ALA A 84 5.11 10.30 5.91
C ALA A 84 6.23 9.49 6.57
N LEU A 85 7.50 9.75 6.24
CA LEU A 85 8.64 9.09 6.88
C LEU A 85 8.70 9.34 8.39
N ALA A 86 8.40 10.56 8.84
CA ALA A 86 8.36 10.89 10.27
C ALA A 86 7.28 10.07 11.00
N ASP A 87 6.11 9.92 10.40
CA ASP A 87 5.02 9.13 10.95
C ASP A 87 5.34 7.64 10.98
N ILE A 88 5.90 7.07 9.91
CA ILE A 88 6.37 5.68 9.88
C ILE A 88 7.39 5.42 11.01
N ARG A 89 8.38 6.30 11.17
CA ARG A 89 9.40 6.19 12.22
C ARG A 89 8.81 6.26 13.63
N ARG A 90 7.81 7.12 13.84
CA ARG A 90 7.11 7.27 15.12
C ARG A 90 6.27 6.05 15.44
N ARG A 91 5.52 5.55 14.47
CA ARG A 91 4.57 4.46 14.63
C ARG A 91 5.24 3.09 14.66
N LYS A 92 6.38 2.95 13.96
CA LYS A 92 7.16 1.72 13.84
C LYS A 92 6.29 0.51 13.44
N PRO A 93 5.58 0.58 12.31
CA PRO A 93 4.80 -0.53 11.82
C PRO A 93 5.70 -1.73 11.52
N ARG A 94 5.14 -2.93 11.59
CA ARG A 94 5.87 -4.16 11.23
C ARG A 94 6.18 -4.20 9.74
N THR A 95 5.21 -3.80 8.91
CA THR A 95 5.35 -3.66 7.46
C THR A 95 4.61 -2.42 6.98
N VAL A 96 5.02 -1.92 5.84
CA VAL A 96 4.48 -0.72 5.20
C VAL A 96 4.02 -1.06 3.80
N ALA A 97 2.84 -0.54 3.41
CA ALA A 97 2.41 -0.39 2.03
C ALA A 97 2.47 1.09 1.64
N LEU A 98 3.01 1.38 0.47
CA LEU A 98 3.12 2.72 -0.08
C LEU A 98 2.33 2.79 -1.38
N LEU A 99 1.44 3.76 -1.48
CA LEU A 99 0.63 3.98 -2.68
C LEU A 99 0.87 5.39 -3.22
N GLY A 100 0.79 5.58 -4.52
CA GLY A 100 0.94 6.93 -5.07
C GLY A 100 0.40 7.08 -6.47
N HIS A 101 -0.13 8.27 -6.75
CA HIS A 101 -0.61 8.69 -8.07
C HIS A 101 0.31 9.77 -8.64
N SER A 102 0.69 9.65 -9.92
CA SER A 102 1.48 10.68 -10.62
C SER A 102 2.79 11.00 -9.87
N MET A 103 3.06 12.26 -9.55
CA MET A 103 4.20 12.67 -8.71
C MET A 103 4.20 11.98 -7.35
N GLY A 104 3.03 11.62 -6.82
CA GLY A 104 2.91 10.81 -5.61
C GLY A 104 3.47 9.40 -5.77
N ALA A 105 3.42 8.83 -6.97
CA ALA A 105 4.07 7.55 -7.26
C ALA A 105 5.61 7.65 -7.14
N LEU A 106 6.20 8.74 -7.62
CA LEU A 106 7.64 9.01 -7.43
C LEU A 106 7.99 9.21 -5.95
N ALA A 107 7.11 9.91 -5.21
CA ALA A 107 7.27 10.07 -3.76
C ALA A 107 7.21 8.72 -3.03
N ALA A 108 6.30 7.81 -3.43
CA ALA A 108 6.21 6.47 -2.87
C ALA A 108 7.49 5.65 -3.15
N ILE A 109 8.02 5.69 -4.38
CA ILE A 109 9.27 5.01 -4.76
C ILE A 109 10.44 5.53 -3.93
N THR A 110 10.60 6.84 -3.83
CA THR A 110 11.70 7.45 -3.05
C THR A 110 11.58 7.16 -1.56
N THR A 111 10.37 7.15 -1.03
CA THR A 111 10.07 6.76 0.36
C THR A 111 10.43 5.28 0.59
N ALA A 112 10.08 4.37 -0.34
CA ALA A 112 10.46 2.96 -0.26
C ALA A 112 11.98 2.78 -0.22
N ALA A 113 12.71 3.50 -1.08
CA ALA A 113 14.17 3.47 -1.09
C ALA A 113 14.79 3.98 0.23
N GLN A 114 14.19 4.99 0.85
CA GLN A 114 14.63 5.51 2.14
C GLN A 114 14.37 4.50 3.27
N LEU A 115 13.15 3.94 3.34
CA LEU A 115 12.75 2.96 4.34
C LEU A 115 13.62 1.70 4.28
N ARG A 116 14.01 1.26 3.07
CA ARG A 116 14.96 0.17 2.92
C ARG A 116 16.30 0.46 3.62
N ARG A 117 16.86 1.66 3.44
CA ARG A 117 18.12 2.05 4.11
C ARG A 117 17.99 2.04 5.63
N GLU A 118 16.78 2.22 6.14
CA GLU A 118 16.46 2.19 7.57
C GLU A 118 16.05 0.79 8.07
N GLY A 119 16.06 -0.23 7.20
CA GLY A 119 15.70 -1.59 7.56
C GLY A 119 14.19 -1.83 7.74
N VAL A 120 13.35 -0.87 7.31
CA VAL A 120 11.88 -1.00 7.35
C VAL A 120 11.39 -1.78 6.13
N LYS A 121 10.58 -2.81 6.36
CA LYS A 121 10.04 -3.66 5.30
C LYS A 121 8.91 -2.94 4.56
N VAL A 122 9.04 -2.82 3.23
CA VAL A 122 7.97 -2.38 2.33
C VAL A 122 7.39 -3.60 1.64
N SER A 123 6.18 -4.01 2.02
CA SER A 123 5.55 -5.22 1.48
C SER A 123 4.80 -4.96 0.18
N TYR A 124 4.27 -3.75 -0.01
CA TYR A 124 3.55 -3.39 -1.22
C TYR A 124 3.86 -1.96 -1.67
N LEU A 125 4.07 -1.81 -2.96
CA LEU A 125 4.26 -0.54 -3.63
C LEU A 125 3.23 -0.43 -4.77
N GLY A 126 2.13 0.26 -4.53
CA GLY A 126 1.04 0.46 -5.50
C GLY A 126 1.19 1.81 -6.19
N LEU A 127 1.35 1.81 -7.50
CA LEU A 127 1.68 2.99 -8.28
C LEU A 127 0.63 3.22 -9.36
N ILE A 128 0.17 4.46 -9.49
CA ILE A 128 -0.84 4.86 -10.45
C ILE A 128 -0.25 5.91 -11.38
N ASP A 129 -0.13 5.56 -12.65
CA ASP A 129 0.22 6.42 -13.77
C ASP A 129 1.46 7.29 -13.50
N ILE A 130 2.60 6.66 -13.30
CA ILE A 130 3.88 7.28 -12.95
C ILE A 130 4.35 8.21 -14.06
N PRO A 131 4.70 9.47 -13.80
CA PRO A 131 5.19 10.38 -14.83
C PRO A 131 6.63 10.07 -15.23
N GLY A 132 6.84 9.90 -16.54
CA GLY A 132 8.18 9.80 -17.13
C GLY A 132 8.89 8.46 -16.96
N PRO A 133 10.14 8.37 -17.40
CA PRO A 133 10.94 7.17 -17.26
C PRO A 133 11.21 6.93 -15.77
N VAL A 134 10.74 5.81 -15.27
CA VAL A 134 10.90 5.45 -13.86
C VAL A 134 12.14 4.60 -13.69
N GLY A 135 12.88 4.91 -12.66
CA GLY A 135 13.95 4.06 -12.20
C GLY A 135 13.44 2.69 -11.74
N THR A 136 14.35 1.88 -11.29
CA THR A 136 14.06 0.54 -10.79
C THR A 136 13.22 0.57 -9.51
N VAL A 137 12.40 -0.45 -9.32
CA VAL A 137 11.76 -0.71 -8.02
C VAL A 137 12.86 -0.86 -6.96
N PRO A 138 12.79 -0.16 -5.83
CA PRO A 138 13.80 -0.29 -4.77
C PRO A 138 13.89 -1.74 -4.29
N ASP A 139 15.11 -2.23 -4.08
CA ASP A 139 15.29 -3.53 -3.45
C ASP A 139 14.64 -3.57 -2.07
N GLY A 140 14.13 -4.74 -1.67
CA GLY A 140 13.45 -4.91 -0.39
C GLY A 140 11.95 -4.64 -0.44
N VAL A 141 11.42 -4.14 -1.56
CA VAL A 141 9.98 -4.17 -1.85
C VAL A 141 9.61 -5.62 -2.19
N MET A 142 8.54 -6.12 -1.57
CA MET A 142 8.08 -7.48 -1.84
C MET A 142 7.28 -7.55 -3.13
N TRP A 143 6.32 -6.66 -3.31
CA TRP A 143 5.49 -6.57 -4.51
C TRP A 143 5.30 -5.11 -4.94
N ALA A 144 5.63 -4.81 -6.18
CA ALA A 144 5.33 -3.54 -6.84
C ALA A 144 4.28 -3.77 -7.93
N GLU A 145 3.17 -3.05 -7.85
CA GLU A 145 2.08 -3.10 -8.82
C GLU A 145 1.88 -1.72 -9.42
N ASN A 146 2.03 -1.61 -10.73
CA ASN A 146 1.90 -0.38 -11.48
C ASN A 146 0.65 -0.42 -12.36
N PHE A 147 -0.21 0.56 -12.21
CA PHE A 147 -1.37 0.79 -13.05
C PHE A 147 -1.06 1.94 -13.99
N TYR A 148 -1.17 1.71 -15.30
CA TYR A 148 -0.78 2.69 -16.30
C TYR A 148 -1.82 2.85 -17.40
N SER A 149 -1.85 4.04 -18.01
CA SER A 149 -2.60 4.37 -19.20
C SER A 149 -1.65 4.56 -20.39
N LEU A 150 -2.19 4.55 -21.60
CA LEU A 150 -1.37 4.79 -22.80
C LEU A 150 -1.39 6.24 -23.26
N PHE A 151 -2.14 7.10 -22.57
CA PHE A 151 -2.21 8.50 -22.97
C PHE A 151 -2.26 9.43 -21.76
N PRO A 152 -1.26 10.27 -21.58
CA PRO A 152 0.08 10.20 -22.18
C PRO A 152 0.80 8.92 -21.77
N VAL A 153 1.77 8.46 -22.57
CA VAL A 153 2.53 7.25 -22.29
C VAL A 153 3.39 7.46 -21.04
N TYR A 154 2.95 6.92 -19.92
CA TYR A 154 3.70 6.94 -18.67
C TYR A 154 4.39 5.60 -18.40
N GLY A 155 5.49 5.67 -17.65
CA GLY A 155 6.48 4.62 -17.59
C GLY A 155 5.97 3.29 -17.05
N LEU A 156 6.37 2.22 -17.72
CA LEU A 156 6.32 0.88 -17.18
C LEU A 156 7.43 0.72 -16.14
N LEU A 157 7.13 0.03 -15.05
CA LEU A 157 8.17 -0.38 -14.10
C LEU A 157 9.08 -1.40 -14.77
N PRO A 158 10.37 -1.12 -14.92
CA PRO A 158 11.28 -2.08 -15.49
C PRO A 158 11.53 -3.22 -14.49
N VAL A 159 11.51 -4.46 -14.99
CA VAL A 159 12.02 -5.60 -14.26
C VAL A 159 13.54 -5.63 -14.46
N THR A 160 14.31 -5.38 -13.41
CA THR A 160 15.76 -5.49 -13.45
C THR A 160 16.22 -6.89 -13.04
N HIS A 161 17.25 -7.39 -13.74
CA HIS A 161 17.90 -8.64 -13.34
C HIS A 161 18.45 -8.53 -11.93
N GLY A 162 18.07 -9.49 -11.06
CA GLY A 162 18.49 -9.52 -9.66
C GLY A 162 17.49 -8.96 -8.65
N GLN A 163 16.40 -8.36 -9.06
CA GLN A 163 15.32 -7.97 -8.15
C GLN A 163 14.54 -9.19 -7.68
N LYS A 164 14.39 -9.30 -6.35
CA LYS A 164 13.52 -10.31 -5.73
C LYS A 164 12.05 -9.88 -5.68
N ALA A 165 11.76 -8.62 -5.99
CA ALA A 165 10.41 -8.08 -6.00
C ALA A 165 9.55 -8.77 -7.06
N ILE A 166 8.28 -8.99 -6.74
CA ILE A 166 7.25 -9.27 -7.73
C ILE A 166 6.92 -7.92 -8.36
N VAL A 167 7.01 -7.80 -9.70
CA VAL A 167 6.64 -6.57 -10.40
C VAL A 167 5.57 -6.90 -11.43
N THR A 168 4.42 -6.22 -11.31
CA THR A 168 3.31 -6.35 -12.23
C THR A 168 2.97 -4.99 -12.84
N ASN A 169 2.75 -4.95 -14.16
CA ASN A 169 2.30 -3.77 -14.86
C ASN A 169 0.90 -4.03 -15.42
N ASN A 170 -0.06 -3.21 -15.02
CA ASN A 170 -1.47 -3.37 -15.31
C ASN A 170 -1.97 -2.22 -16.18
N TYR A 171 -2.31 -2.53 -17.42
CA TYR A 171 -2.96 -1.58 -18.31
C TYR A 171 -4.42 -1.36 -17.90
N VAL A 172 -4.83 -0.11 -17.78
CA VAL A 172 -6.21 0.24 -17.41
C VAL A 172 -6.91 0.90 -18.58
N PHE A 173 -7.71 0.09 -19.28
CA PHE A 173 -8.46 0.56 -20.45
C PHE A 173 -9.49 1.64 -20.08
N GLY A 174 -9.59 2.68 -20.93
CA GLY A 174 -10.59 3.74 -20.78
C GLY A 174 -10.28 4.78 -19.72
N GLN A 175 -9.11 4.71 -19.07
CA GLN A 175 -8.66 5.70 -18.12
C GLN A 175 -7.59 6.62 -18.72
N ILE A 176 -7.57 7.85 -18.22
CA ILE A 176 -6.52 8.84 -18.49
C ILE A 176 -5.87 9.24 -17.17
N HIS A 177 -4.75 9.92 -17.25
CA HIS A 177 -3.95 10.30 -16.08
C HIS A 177 -4.76 10.91 -14.92
N THR A 178 -5.67 11.83 -15.24
CA THR A 178 -6.44 12.59 -14.24
C THR A 178 -7.66 11.85 -13.68
N THR A 179 -7.97 10.67 -14.18
CA THR A 179 -9.12 9.85 -13.72
C THR A 179 -8.71 8.50 -13.16
N MET A 180 -7.43 8.13 -13.34
CA MET A 180 -6.93 6.81 -12.98
C MET A 180 -7.00 6.56 -11.47
N ASP A 181 -6.69 7.58 -10.67
CA ASP A 181 -6.77 7.52 -9.20
C ASP A 181 -8.19 7.34 -8.66
N ASN A 182 -9.21 7.70 -9.45
CA ASN A 182 -10.63 7.47 -9.13
C ASN A 182 -11.18 6.16 -9.71
N SER A 183 -10.34 5.38 -10.38
CA SER A 183 -10.78 4.12 -11.01
C SER A 183 -11.14 3.08 -9.96
N ARG A 184 -12.41 2.68 -9.90
CA ARG A 184 -12.88 1.63 -9.02
C ARG A 184 -12.10 0.32 -9.22
N LYS A 185 -11.78 -0.03 -10.46
CA LYS A 185 -10.97 -1.20 -10.79
C LYS A 185 -9.58 -1.15 -10.15
N VAL A 186 -8.94 0.04 -10.14
CA VAL A 186 -7.64 0.25 -9.50
C VAL A 186 -7.76 0.16 -7.98
N HIS A 187 -8.78 0.80 -7.39
CA HIS A 187 -9.05 0.71 -5.96
C HIS A 187 -9.26 -0.73 -5.50
N GLU A 188 -10.15 -1.47 -6.15
CA GLU A 188 -10.43 -2.88 -5.83
C GLU A 188 -9.18 -3.76 -5.94
N ALA A 189 -8.33 -3.50 -6.94
CA ALA A 189 -7.08 -4.21 -7.11
C ALA A 189 -6.09 -3.92 -5.96
N MET A 190 -5.90 -2.64 -5.61
CA MET A 190 -5.01 -2.24 -4.53
C MET A 190 -5.50 -2.71 -3.17
N LEU A 191 -6.80 -2.58 -2.87
CA LEU A 191 -7.41 -3.11 -1.66
C LEU A 191 -7.18 -4.61 -1.52
N SER A 192 -7.43 -5.35 -2.59
CA SER A 192 -7.22 -6.80 -2.60
C SER A 192 -5.75 -7.16 -2.36
N ALA A 193 -4.80 -6.40 -2.92
CA ALA A 193 -3.37 -6.57 -2.68
C ALA A 193 -3.00 -6.31 -1.21
N ILE A 194 -3.53 -5.22 -0.63
CA ILE A 194 -3.29 -4.86 0.77
C ILE A 194 -3.82 -5.95 1.71
N TRP A 195 -5.01 -6.50 1.44
CA TRP A 195 -5.55 -7.60 2.24
C TRP A 195 -4.69 -8.87 2.17
N GLN A 196 -4.16 -9.22 0.98
CA GLN A 196 -3.22 -10.35 0.86
C GLN A 196 -1.96 -10.12 1.69
N ILE A 197 -1.42 -8.91 1.69
CA ILE A 197 -0.25 -8.54 2.50
C ILE A 197 -0.57 -8.60 4.00
N ASP A 198 -1.73 -8.08 4.40
CA ASP A 198 -2.16 -8.12 5.80
C ASP A 198 -2.36 -9.55 6.31
N ASP A 199 -2.97 -10.41 5.51
CA ASP A 199 -3.12 -11.84 5.82
C ASP A 199 -1.76 -12.54 5.99
N ILE A 200 -0.78 -12.23 5.12
CA ILE A 200 0.58 -12.76 5.23
C ILE A 200 1.26 -12.23 6.50
N ASP A 201 1.10 -10.97 6.79
CA ASP A 201 1.74 -10.32 7.95
C ASP A 201 1.18 -10.82 9.29
N ARG A 202 -0.10 -11.18 9.30
CA ARG A 202 -0.76 -11.83 10.43
C ARG A 202 -0.47 -13.34 10.52
N GLY A 203 0.19 -13.92 9.53
CA GLY A 203 0.42 -15.36 9.48
C GLY A 203 -0.81 -16.20 9.12
N VAL A 204 -1.83 -15.59 8.54
CA VAL A 204 -3.04 -16.27 8.06
C VAL A 204 -2.79 -16.93 6.70
N ARG A 205 -1.87 -16.39 5.93
CA ARG A 205 -1.54 -16.85 4.58
C ARG A 205 -0.03 -16.97 4.38
N GLU A 206 0.38 -17.95 3.59
CA GLU A 206 1.78 -18.16 3.26
C GLU A 206 2.28 -17.18 2.19
N PRO A 207 3.49 -16.60 2.32
CA PRO A 207 4.05 -15.66 1.36
C PRO A 207 4.24 -16.25 -0.04
N VAL A 208 4.43 -17.55 -0.16
CA VAL A 208 4.64 -18.23 -1.45
C VAL A 208 3.44 -18.08 -2.41
N THR A 209 2.24 -17.93 -1.87
CA THR A 209 1.02 -17.75 -2.65
C THR A 209 0.91 -16.35 -3.27
N LEU A 210 1.65 -15.37 -2.75
CA LEU A 210 1.57 -13.98 -3.20
C LEU A 210 2.03 -13.83 -4.65
N ARG A 211 3.11 -14.54 -5.05
CA ARG A 211 3.64 -14.45 -6.42
C ARG A 211 2.63 -14.97 -7.45
N ALA A 212 2.04 -16.12 -7.20
CA ALA A 212 1.02 -16.68 -8.08
C ALA A 212 -0.20 -15.74 -8.17
N TYR A 213 -0.68 -15.26 -7.03
CA TYR A 213 -1.78 -14.31 -6.95
C TYR A 213 -1.49 -13.00 -7.73
N ALA A 214 -0.30 -12.41 -7.57
CA ALA A 214 0.06 -11.16 -8.24
C ALA A 214 0.16 -11.34 -9.76
N LEU A 215 0.75 -12.44 -10.23
CA LEU A 215 0.92 -12.73 -11.65
C LEU A 215 -0.40 -13.09 -12.34
N ASP A 216 -1.28 -13.80 -11.66
CA ASP A 216 -2.62 -14.15 -12.18
C ASP A 216 -3.48 -12.90 -12.43
N ARG A 217 -3.25 -11.83 -11.68
CA ARG A 217 -3.96 -10.56 -11.81
C ARG A 217 -3.36 -9.59 -12.83
N GLN A 218 -2.16 -9.87 -13.31
CA GLN A 218 -1.49 -8.96 -14.25
C GLN A 218 -2.34 -8.78 -15.52
N GLN A 219 -2.54 -7.53 -15.92
CA GLN A 219 -3.28 -7.16 -17.12
C GLN A 219 -2.37 -6.34 -18.05
N PRO A 220 -1.54 -6.98 -18.88
CA PRO A 220 -0.71 -6.29 -19.84
C PRO A 220 -1.58 -5.57 -20.88
N ALA A 221 -1.05 -4.51 -21.47
CA ALA A 221 -1.68 -3.90 -22.63
C ALA A 221 -1.72 -4.91 -23.80
N PRO A 222 -2.67 -4.78 -24.73
CA PRO A 222 -2.61 -5.49 -25.98
C PRO A 222 -1.27 -5.27 -26.68
N ALA A 223 -0.67 -6.31 -27.26
CA ALA A 223 0.67 -6.28 -27.82
C ALA A 223 0.88 -5.14 -28.85
N ALA A 224 -0.13 -4.79 -29.62
CA ALA A 224 -0.10 -3.66 -30.56
C ALA A 224 0.15 -2.31 -29.86
N LEU A 225 -0.36 -2.15 -28.64
CA LEU A 225 -0.19 -0.91 -27.86
C LEU A 225 1.16 -0.87 -27.11
N GLU A 226 1.67 -2.02 -26.68
CA GLU A 226 3.01 -2.12 -26.07
C GLU A 226 4.11 -1.74 -27.06
N THR A 227 3.96 -2.12 -28.33
CA THR A 227 4.91 -1.73 -29.39
C THR A 227 4.95 -0.22 -29.59
N ILE A 228 3.81 0.47 -29.53
CA ILE A 228 3.73 1.94 -29.63
C ILE A 228 4.40 2.60 -28.42
N ALA A 229 4.16 2.09 -27.22
CA ALA A 229 4.76 2.60 -25.99
C ALA A 229 6.28 2.46 -26.00
N GLN A 230 6.82 1.34 -26.49
CA GLN A 230 8.26 1.09 -26.61
C GLN A 230 8.91 1.97 -27.69
N ALA A 231 8.24 2.20 -28.82
CA ALA A 231 8.72 3.07 -29.89
C ALA A 231 8.81 4.54 -29.44
N GLY A 232 7.87 5.01 -28.61
CA GLY A 232 7.88 6.37 -28.06
C GLY A 232 8.99 6.62 -27.03
N THR A 233 9.50 5.57 -26.38
CA THR A 233 10.61 5.70 -25.40
C THR A 233 12.00 5.65 -26.03
N LEU A 234 12.11 5.25 -27.31
CA LEU A 234 13.39 5.06 -28.01
C LEU A 234 13.92 6.33 -28.71
N ASN A 235 13.17 7.42 -28.71
CA ASN A 235 13.66 8.71 -29.22
C ASN A 235 13.96 9.67 -28.07
N PRO A 236 15.16 9.64 -27.44
CA PRO A 236 15.62 10.82 -26.71
C PRO A 236 15.79 11.93 -27.71
N VAL A 237 15.05 13.02 -27.54
CA VAL A 237 15.32 14.26 -28.28
C VAL A 237 16.78 14.61 -27.99
N SER A 238 17.66 14.40 -28.96
CA SER A 238 19.00 14.93 -28.95
C SER A 238 18.86 16.47 -29.01
N SER A 239 19.05 17.09 -27.84
CA SER A 239 19.25 18.54 -27.77
C SER A 239 20.60 18.84 -28.40
N GLU A 240 20.60 19.32 -29.66
CA GLU A 240 21.67 20.16 -30.20
C GLU A 240 21.62 21.54 -29.59
#